data_ba014714b220bda43ce95521ec131a91
#
_entry.id   ba014714b220bda43ce95521ec131a91
#
_cell.length_a   1.000
_cell.length_b   1.000
_cell.length_c   1.000
_cell.angle_alpha   90.00
_cell.angle_beta   90.00
_cell.angle_gamma   90.00
#
_symmetry.space_group_name_H-M   'P 1'
#
loop_
_entity.id
_entity.type
_entity.pdbx_description
1 polymer ?
#
loop_
_entity_poly.entity_id
_entity_poly.type
_entity_poly.pdbx_seq_one_letter_code
_entity_poly.pdbx_strand_id
1 'polypeptide(L)'
;MNNAKKFKVYFDGEEKDYFRTFFGAFSLTRHFTPESYLALQLSSFSTQEHETYDIQGQYWLNEATGAEQLGVGTYMEHARNRLRASVFNAGLRFRTKFTGHTLQAGLNWQLEKIKENAREWEMRDSMGYSLPHTPDMLRLIYSLHSANEVQGNRLSGFLQDSWRFKSKLGLFNLTYGVRLSHWDWNKETTISPRISIGLLPAANDHWTLRFATGFYYQPPFYKELRDTTLVNGIAKVHLNRSIKSQRSIHFVLGGDYTFRLLDRPFKFTAELYYKALSNLNPYSVDNIRVVYYGRNMASGYAAGLDLKLYGEFVPGTDSWLSVSLMQTKEKIAGVWLPRPTSQRYNVSLYFTDFFPGSTRWRSTLKLAFADGLPFGPPHTDRSQQTFRAPAYKRVDLGVSYRLINNEDHHLTRGLGRMIKNAWLGVDAFNLLGIQNINSYFWVTDITNTQYAVPNFLTGRQINFRFSIDF
;
A
#
# COMPACT_ATOMS: atom_id res chain seq x y z
N MET A 1 33.41 7.92 -21.10
CA MET A 1 32.22 8.40 -21.83
C MET A 1 31.18 7.27 -21.75
N ASN A 2 30.06 7.49 -21.09
CA ASN A 2 28.98 6.51 -21.10
C ASN A 2 28.30 6.59 -22.47
N ASN A 3 28.58 5.64 -23.34
CA ASN A 3 27.86 5.51 -24.60
C ASN A 3 26.40 5.20 -24.28
N ALA A 4 25.51 6.10 -24.67
CA ALA A 4 24.08 5.86 -24.53
C ALA A 4 23.71 4.62 -25.35
N LYS A 5 22.89 3.73 -24.78
CA LYS A 5 22.44 2.49 -25.43
C LYS A 5 20.96 2.57 -25.73
N LYS A 6 20.55 2.00 -26.86
CA LYS A 6 19.12 1.86 -27.23
C LYS A 6 18.67 0.45 -26.95
N PHE A 7 17.60 0.36 -26.14
CA PHE A 7 16.93 -0.89 -25.82
C PHE A 7 15.60 -0.96 -26.58
N LYS A 8 15.36 -2.05 -27.28
CA LYS A 8 14.09 -2.35 -27.95
C LYS A 8 13.59 -3.71 -27.51
N VAL A 9 12.29 -3.81 -27.29
CA VAL A 9 11.61 -5.06 -26.96
C VAL A 9 10.48 -5.26 -27.94
N TYR A 10 10.36 -6.45 -28.47
CA TYR A 10 9.24 -6.90 -29.27
C TYR A 10 8.53 -7.99 -28.49
N PHE A 11 7.24 -7.84 -28.25
CA PHE A 11 6.40 -8.80 -27.57
C PHE A 11 5.41 -9.41 -28.53
N ASP A 12 5.20 -10.71 -28.39
CA ASP A 12 4.10 -11.45 -28.99
C ASP A 12 3.52 -12.39 -27.93
N GLY A 13 2.20 -12.54 -27.93
CA GLY A 13 1.53 -13.43 -27.00
C GLY A 13 0.24 -12.86 -26.44
N GLU A 14 -0.30 -13.56 -25.48
CA GLU A 14 -1.59 -13.24 -24.85
C GLU A 14 -1.51 -13.39 -23.34
N GLU A 15 -2.09 -12.42 -22.63
CA GLU A 15 -2.34 -12.48 -21.19
C GLU A 15 -3.85 -12.31 -20.95
N LYS A 16 -4.41 -13.19 -20.12
CA LYS A 16 -5.81 -13.17 -19.72
C LYS A 16 -5.93 -13.26 -18.21
N ASP A 17 -6.47 -12.22 -17.62
CA ASP A 17 -6.81 -12.16 -16.21
C ASP A 17 -8.31 -12.22 -16.01
N TYR A 18 -8.72 -13.07 -15.09
CA TYR A 18 -10.11 -13.21 -14.72
C TYR A 18 -10.26 -13.09 -13.20
N PHE A 19 -11.06 -12.13 -12.77
CA PHE A 19 -11.37 -11.88 -11.37
C PHE A 19 -12.87 -11.97 -11.14
N ARG A 20 -13.28 -12.80 -10.19
CA ARG A 20 -14.67 -12.86 -9.72
C ARG A 20 -14.68 -12.73 -8.19
N THR A 21 -15.33 -11.68 -7.70
CA THR A 21 -15.46 -11.45 -6.26
C THR A 21 -16.93 -11.39 -5.87
N PHE A 22 -17.27 -12.08 -4.81
CA PHE A 22 -18.55 -12.00 -4.13
C PHE A 22 -18.34 -11.55 -2.68
N PHE A 23 -19.13 -10.58 -2.25
CA PHE A 23 -19.14 -10.09 -0.88
C PHE A 23 -20.56 -9.91 -0.39
N GLY A 24 -20.85 -10.38 0.84
CA GLY A 24 -22.11 -10.15 1.52
C GLY A 24 -21.87 -9.85 3.00
N ALA A 25 -22.61 -8.92 3.56
CA ALA A 25 -22.56 -8.58 4.97
C ALA A 25 -23.94 -8.35 5.54
N PHE A 26 -24.12 -8.78 6.80
CA PHE A 26 -25.33 -8.56 7.58
C PHE A 26 -24.93 -8.01 8.96
N SER A 27 -25.64 -7.00 9.44
CA SER A 27 -25.44 -6.45 10.78
C SER A 27 -26.78 -6.28 11.46
N LEU A 28 -26.84 -6.76 12.72
CA LEU A 28 -27.99 -6.60 13.61
C LEU A 28 -27.52 -5.93 14.90
N THR A 29 -28.08 -4.75 15.21
CA THR A 29 -27.73 -4.00 16.41
C THR A 29 -28.96 -3.90 17.33
N ARG A 30 -28.77 -4.30 18.58
CA ARG A 30 -29.76 -4.14 19.67
C ARG A 30 -29.28 -3.09 20.66
N HIS A 31 -29.98 -2.00 20.75
CA HIS A 31 -29.79 -1.00 21.82
C HIS A 31 -30.58 -1.43 23.08
N PHE A 32 -29.89 -1.47 24.21
CA PHE A 32 -30.51 -1.72 25.55
C PHE A 32 -30.83 -0.38 26.21
N THR A 33 -29.94 0.60 26.02
CA THR A 33 -30.09 2.00 26.41
C THR A 33 -29.56 2.89 25.28
N PRO A 34 -29.77 4.22 25.29
CA PRO A 34 -29.14 5.12 24.33
C PRO A 34 -27.60 5.02 24.27
N GLU A 35 -26.99 4.53 25.35
CA GLU A 35 -25.54 4.44 25.53
C GLU A 35 -24.97 3.02 25.46
N SER A 36 -25.86 2.01 25.44
CA SER A 36 -25.45 0.59 25.47
C SER A 36 -26.07 -0.20 24.33
N TYR A 37 -25.23 -0.89 23.58
CA TYR A 37 -25.68 -1.76 22.51
C TYR A 37 -24.85 -3.03 22.37
N LEU A 38 -25.48 -4.04 21.76
CA LEU A 38 -24.85 -5.24 21.27
C LEU A 38 -25.06 -5.33 19.75
N ALA A 39 -24.00 -5.55 18.99
CA ALA A 39 -24.05 -5.70 17.54
C ALA A 39 -23.50 -7.07 17.14
N LEU A 40 -24.29 -7.81 16.36
CA LEU A 40 -23.89 -9.01 15.65
C LEU A 40 -23.54 -8.62 14.22
N GLN A 41 -22.38 -9.05 13.73
CA GLN A 41 -21.91 -8.83 12.36
C GLN A 41 -21.53 -10.16 11.72
N LEU A 42 -22.13 -10.45 10.57
CA LEU A 42 -21.81 -11.61 9.75
C LEU A 42 -21.34 -11.12 8.41
N SER A 43 -20.26 -11.68 7.87
CA SER A 43 -19.85 -11.37 6.52
C SER A 43 -19.22 -12.56 5.83
N SER A 44 -19.39 -12.62 4.52
CA SER A 44 -18.79 -13.63 3.66
C SER A 44 -18.13 -12.95 2.47
N PHE A 45 -16.92 -13.34 2.17
CA PHE A 45 -16.13 -12.89 1.04
C PHE A 45 -15.61 -14.11 0.30
N SER A 46 -15.72 -14.11 -1.03
CA SER A 46 -15.14 -15.14 -1.88
C SER A 46 -14.56 -14.50 -3.13
N THR A 47 -13.33 -14.79 -3.46
CA THR A 47 -12.69 -14.38 -4.72
C THR A 47 -12.13 -15.56 -5.48
N GLN A 48 -12.16 -15.47 -6.79
CA GLN A 48 -11.51 -16.38 -7.73
C GLN A 48 -10.67 -15.54 -8.68
N GLU A 49 -9.41 -15.89 -8.79
CA GLU A 49 -8.44 -15.22 -9.64
C GLU A 49 -7.83 -16.26 -10.56
N HIS A 50 -7.84 -15.98 -11.85
CA HIS A 50 -7.16 -16.78 -12.86
C HIS A 50 -6.25 -15.82 -13.63
N GLU A 51 -4.99 -16.16 -13.70
CA GLU A 51 -3.98 -15.48 -14.49
C GLU A 51 -3.40 -16.49 -15.46
N THR A 52 -3.50 -16.20 -16.73
CA THR A 52 -2.97 -17.07 -17.77
C THR A 52 -2.24 -16.23 -18.79
N TYR A 53 -0.99 -16.56 -19.05
CA TYR A 53 -0.24 -15.93 -20.13
C TYR A 53 0.68 -16.87 -20.84
N ASP A 54 0.89 -16.60 -22.12
CA ASP A 54 1.90 -17.15 -22.99
C ASP A 54 2.53 -15.97 -23.72
N ILE A 55 3.72 -15.58 -23.30
CA ILE A 55 4.40 -14.37 -23.78
C ILE A 55 5.76 -14.77 -24.34
N GLN A 56 6.05 -14.34 -25.57
CA GLN A 56 7.36 -14.39 -26.17
C GLN A 56 7.88 -12.98 -26.37
N GLY A 57 9.14 -12.73 -26.04
CA GLY A 57 9.78 -11.46 -26.25
C GLY A 57 11.16 -11.59 -26.85
N GLN A 58 11.52 -10.61 -27.66
CA GLN A 58 12.87 -10.43 -28.18
C GLN A 58 13.42 -9.07 -27.71
N TYR A 59 14.64 -9.09 -27.21
CA TYR A 59 15.33 -7.90 -26.72
C TYR A 59 16.53 -7.60 -27.60
N TRP A 60 16.67 -6.31 -27.92
CA TRP A 60 17.75 -5.79 -28.70
C TRP A 60 18.42 -4.66 -27.95
N LEU A 61 19.70 -4.80 -27.68
CA LEU A 61 20.53 -3.78 -27.07
C LEU A 61 21.55 -3.29 -28.09
N ASN A 62 21.42 -2.04 -28.51
CA ASN A 62 22.28 -1.42 -29.50
C ASN A 62 22.99 -0.21 -28.89
N GLU A 63 24.17 0.13 -29.41
CA GLU A 63 24.76 1.44 -29.12
C GLU A 63 23.92 2.59 -29.70
N ALA A 64 23.89 3.74 -29.01
CA ALA A 64 23.10 4.89 -29.46
C ALA A 64 23.56 5.45 -30.81
N THR A 65 24.82 5.26 -31.14
CA THR A 65 25.45 5.65 -32.42
C THR A 65 25.12 4.68 -33.57
N GLY A 66 24.45 3.57 -33.30
CA GLY A 66 23.79 2.77 -34.33
C GLY A 66 24.63 1.69 -35.01
N ALA A 67 25.89 1.51 -34.67
CA ALA A 67 26.77 0.62 -35.40
C ALA A 67 26.95 -0.78 -34.83
N GLU A 68 26.84 -1.00 -33.50
CA GLU A 68 27.04 -2.31 -32.90
C GLU A 68 25.80 -2.82 -32.18
N GLN A 69 25.42 -4.03 -32.50
CA GLN A 69 24.43 -4.82 -31.80
C GLN A 69 25.10 -5.51 -30.61
N LEU A 70 24.81 -5.02 -29.38
CA LEU A 70 25.47 -5.48 -28.18
C LEU A 70 24.84 -6.73 -27.56
N GLY A 71 23.66 -7.10 -28.00
CA GLY A 71 23.00 -8.31 -27.55
C GLY A 71 21.58 -8.42 -28.10
N VAL A 72 21.21 -9.63 -28.44
CA VAL A 72 19.86 -10.06 -28.75
C VAL A 72 19.53 -11.17 -27.78
N GLY A 73 18.41 -11.08 -27.11
CA GLY A 73 17.94 -12.15 -26.27
C GLY A 73 16.48 -12.45 -26.55
N THR A 74 16.11 -13.73 -26.41
CA THR A 74 14.73 -14.20 -26.49
C THR A 74 14.33 -14.78 -25.15
N TYR A 75 13.09 -14.51 -24.75
CA TYR A 75 12.49 -15.17 -23.61
C TYR A 75 11.09 -15.67 -23.96
N MET A 76 10.67 -16.70 -23.26
CA MET A 76 9.32 -17.22 -23.28
C MET A 76 8.84 -17.41 -21.84
N GLU A 77 7.68 -16.86 -21.54
CA GLU A 77 7.03 -16.97 -20.24
C GLU A 77 5.68 -17.65 -20.40
N HIS A 78 5.38 -18.54 -19.45
CA HIS A 78 4.13 -19.26 -19.40
C HIS A 78 3.59 -19.28 -17.98
N ALA A 79 2.31 -18.98 -17.80
CA ALA A 79 1.64 -19.16 -16.52
C ALA A 79 0.22 -19.68 -16.68
N ARG A 80 -0.16 -20.52 -15.71
CA ARG A 80 -1.53 -21.03 -15.51
C ARG A 80 -1.82 -21.01 -14.02
N ASN A 81 -2.18 -19.84 -13.51
CA ASN A 81 -2.36 -19.60 -12.09
C ASN A 81 -3.83 -19.51 -11.73
N ARG A 82 -4.22 -20.17 -10.66
CA ARG A 82 -5.58 -20.11 -10.11
C ARG A 82 -5.51 -19.97 -8.61
N LEU A 83 -6.16 -18.92 -8.09
CA LEU A 83 -6.34 -18.69 -6.67
C LEU A 83 -7.83 -18.61 -6.36
N ARG A 84 -8.25 -19.33 -5.33
CA ARG A 84 -9.59 -19.20 -4.75
C ARG A 84 -9.44 -18.93 -3.26
N ALA A 85 -9.98 -17.82 -2.80
CA ALA A 85 -10.04 -17.50 -1.39
C ALA A 85 -11.50 -17.32 -0.94
N SER A 86 -11.83 -17.88 0.20
CA SER A 86 -13.14 -17.71 0.85
C SER A 86 -12.92 -17.42 2.31
N VAL A 87 -13.56 -16.38 2.83
CA VAL A 87 -13.47 -15.94 4.21
C VAL A 87 -14.87 -15.70 4.73
N PHE A 88 -15.21 -16.34 5.85
CA PHE A 88 -16.43 -16.09 6.60
C PHE A 88 -16.06 -15.48 7.96
N ASN A 89 -16.77 -14.43 8.36
CA ASN A 89 -16.60 -13.80 9.67
C ASN A 89 -17.93 -13.75 10.42
N ALA A 90 -17.85 -14.03 11.73
CA ALA A 90 -18.93 -13.80 12.69
C ALA A 90 -18.36 -13.01 13.87
N GLY A 91 -18.88 -11.82 14.10
CA GLY A 91 -18.42 -10.91 15.15
C GLY A 91 -19.53 -10.48 16.07
N LEU A 92 -19.23 -10.38 17.36
CA LEU A 92 -20.10 -9.83 18.40
C LEU A 92 -19.36 -8.65 19.04
N ARG A 93 -20.02 -7.49 19.11
CA ARG A 93 -19.48 -6.28 19.73
C ARG A 93 -20.45 -5.70 20.72
N PHE A 94 -19.99 -5.50 21.94
CA PHE A 94 -20.69 -4.80 23.02
C PHE A 94 -20.04 -3.44 23.26
N ARG A 95 -20.86 -2.43 23.49
CA ARG A 95 -20.43 -1.10 23.93
C ARG A 95 -21.38 -0.56 24.96
N THR A 96 -20.82 0.08 26.00
CA THR A 96 -21.60 0.81 27.00
C THR A 96 -20.84 2.06 27.46
N LYS A 97 -21.57 3.11 27.87
CA LYS A 97 -21.01 4.30 28.48
C LYS A 97 -21.54 4.45 29.90
N PHE A 98 -20.68 4.83 30.81
CA PHE A 98 -21.03 5.15 32.20
C PHE A 98 -19.99 6.13 32.77
N THR A 99 -20.45 7.18 33.46
CA THR A 99 -19.64 8.13 34.25
C THR A 99 -18.22 8.41 33.71
N GLY A 100 -18.12 8.94 32.48
CA GLY A 100 -16.83 9.26 31.85
C GLY A 100 -16.10 8.10 31.21
N HIS A 101 -16.57 6.86 31.34
CA HIS A 101 -16.02 5.66 30.73
C HIS A 101 -16.80 5.23 29.49
N THR A 102 -16.10 4.68 28.53
CA THR A 102 -16.69 3.98 27.37
C THR A 102 -16.05 2.62 27.24
N LEU A 103 -16.74 1.61 27.77
CA LEU A 103 -16.29 0.22 27.71
C LEU A 103 -16.72 -0.41 26.39
N GLN A 104 -15.79 -1.11 25.74
CA GLN A 104 -16.02 -1.89 24.52
C GLN A 104 -15.41 -3.28 24.68
N ALA A 105 -16.18 -4.29 24.30
CA ALA A 105 -15.72 -5.67 24.22
C ALA A 105 -16.16 -6.28 22.90
N GLY A 106 -15.40 -7.21 22.39
CA GLY A 106 -15.79 -7.91 21.17
C GLY A 106 -15.14 -9.27 21.05
N LEU A 107 -15.85 -10.16 20.37
CA LEU A 107 -15.39 -11.47 19.94
C LEU A 107 -15.55 -11.57 18.43
N ASN A 108 -14.60 -12.17 17.76
CA ASN A 108 -14.67 -12.42 16.33
C ASN A 108 -14.12 -13.80 16.01
N TRP A 109 -14.88 -14.56 15.25
CA TRP A 109 -14.48 -15.82 14.66
C TRP A 109 -14.42 -15.65 13.14
N GLN A 110 -13.30 -16.07 12.55
CA GLN A 110 -13.07 -16.07 11.11
C GLN A 110 -12.68 -17.46 10.66
N LEU A 111 -13.37 -17.97 9.66
CA LEU A 111 -13.01 -19.16 8.91
C LEU A 111 -12.44 -18.73 7.56
N GLU A 112 -11.21 -19.11 7.27
CA GLU A 112 -10.57 -18.83 5.99
C GLU A 112 -10.21 -20.12 5.27
N LYS A 113 -10.40 -20.13 3.93
CA LYS A 113 -10.01 -21.20 3.06
C LYS A 113 -9.42 -20.62 1.78
N ILE A 114 -8.15 -20.94 1.52
CA ILE A 114 -7.41 -20.47 0.36
C ILE A 114 -6.85 -21.67 -0.38
N LYS A 115 -7.15 -21.80 -1.66
CA LYS A 115 -6.62 -22.81 -2.56
C LYS A 115 -5.85 -22.13 -3.68
N GLU A 116 -4.62 -22.56 -3.88
CA GLU A 116 -3.78 -22.11 -4.98
C GLU A 116 -3.36 -23.31 -5.85
N ASN A 117 -3.39 -23.11 -7.15
CA ASN A 117 -2.75 -23.99 -8.12
C ASN A 117 -2.02 -23.08 -9.11
N ALA A 118 -0.70 -23.15 -9.12
CA ALA A 118 0.14 -22.34 -9.99
C ALA A 118 1.11 -23.25 -10.76
N ARG A 119 1.22 -22.99 -12.05
CA ARG A 119 2.20 -23.59 -12.94
C ARG A 119 2.79 -22.49 -13.77
N GLU A 120 4.08 -22.24 -13.55
CA GLU A 120 4.82 -21.20 -14.26
C GLU A 120 6.12 -21.80 -14.78
N TRP A 121 6.56 -21.36 -15.93
CA TRP A 121 7.90 -21.60 -16.40
C TRP A 121 8.39 -20.43 -17.26
N GLU A 122 9.70 -20.27 -17.30
CA GLU A 122 10.37 -19.25 -18.06
C GLU A 122 11.61 -19.85 -18.73
N MET A 123 11.71 -19.58 -20.02
CA MET A 123 12.87 -19.91 -20.84
C MET A 123 13.54 -18.64 -21.31
N ARG A 124 14.86 -18.60 -21.28
CA ARG A 124 15.67 -17.50 -21.81
C ARG A 124 16.89 -18.03 -22.53
N ASP A 125 17.36 -17.27 -23.51
CA ASP A 125 18.65 -17.56 -24.16
C ASP A 125 19.78 -16.73 -23.52
N SER A 126 20.25 -15.67 -24.19
CA SER A 126 21.34 -14.83 -23.72
C SER A 126 20.94 -13.72 -22.79
N MET A 127 19.64 -13.55 -22.53
CA MET A 127 19.12 -12.45 -21.72
C MET A 127 19.06 -12.77 -20.24
N GLY A 128 19.50 -11.79 -19.50
CA GLY A 128 19.29 -11.69 -18.06
C GLY A 128 20.19 -12.62 -17.24
N TYR A 129 20.89 -12.04 -16.28
CA TYR A 129 21.46 -12.72 -15.14
C TYR A 129 22.69 -13.57 -15.36
N SER A 130 23.70 -13.06 -16.07
CA SER A 130 25.02 -13.71 -16.09
C SER A 130 25.02 -15.19 -16.52
N LEU A 131 24.08 -15.58 -17.35
CA LEU A 131 24.11 -16.94 -17.91
C LEU A 131 25.12 -17.02 -19.06
N PRO A 132 25.91 -18.11 -19.17
CA PRO A 132 26.72 -18.31 -20.34
C PRO A 132 25.86 -18.24 -21.60
N HIS A 133 26.24 -17.39 -22.53
CA HIS A 133 25.55 -17.28 -23.82
C HIS A 133 25.70 -18.63 -24.57
N THR A 134 24.59 -19.23 -24.88
CA THR A 134 24.50 -20.32 -25.84
C THR A 134 23.65 -19.84 -26.99
N PRO A 135 24.25 -19.40 -28.12
CA PRO A 135 23.48 -19.10 -29.29
C PRO A 135 22.62 -20.31 -29.65
N ASP A 136 21.44 -20.16 -30.11
CA ASP A 136 20.56 -21.19 -30.64
C ASP A 136 19.77 -22.04 -29.62
N MET A 137 19.84 -21.84 -28.31
CA MET A 137 19.05 -22.62 -27.35
C MET A 137 18.39 -21.79 -26.27
N LEU A 138 17.06 -21.85 -26.21
CA LEU A 138 16.28 -21.41 -25.04
C LEU A 138 16.48 -22.39 -23.88
N ARG A 139 16.87 -21.88 -22.73
CA ARG A 139 17.03 -22.68 -21.51
C ARG A 139 15.90 -22.40 -20.53
N LEU A 140 15.42 -23.48 -19.93
CA LEU A 140 14.51 -23.35 -18.78
C LEU A 140 15.29 -22.80 -17.60
N ILE A 141 15.00 -21.54 -17.22
CA ILE A 141 15.66 -20.85 -16.11
C ILE A 141 14.80 -20.85 -14.85
N TYR A 142 13.51 -20.99 -15.02
CA TYR A 142 12.54 -20.98 -13.93
C TYR A 142 11.42 -21.97 -14.23
N SER A 143 11.05 -22.75 -13.22
CA SER A 143 9.85 -23.57 -13.24
C SER A 143 9.27 -23.64 -11.84
N LEU A 144 8.00 -23.30 -11.71
CA LEU A 144 7.25 -23.32 -10.45
C LEU A 144 6.06 -24.26 -10.57
N HIS A 145 5.92 -25.12 -9.58
CA HIS A 145 4.70 -25.89 -9.37
C HIS A 145 4.21 -25.70 -7.93
N SER A 146 2.99 -25.22 -7.78
CA SER A 146 2.32 -25.03 -6.50
C SER A 146 0.92 -25.63 -6.55
N ALA A 147 0.57 -26.44 -5.55
CA ALA A 147 -0.78 -26.97 -5.34
C ALA A 147 -1.03 -26.99 -3.83
N ASN A 148 -1.44 -25.86 -3.27
CA ASN A 148 -1.51 -25.67 -1.84
C ASN A 148 -2.92 -25.27 -1.37
N GLU A 149 -3.26 -25.66 -0.14
CA GLU A 149 -4.48 -25.26 0.52
C GLU A 149 -4.18 -24.80 1.96
N VAL A 150 -4.68 -23.61 2.32
CA VAL A 150 -4.76 -23.13 3.69
C VAL A 150 -6.22 -23.18 4.10
N GLN A 151 -6.51 -23.88 5.20
CA GLN A 151 -7.80 -23.81 5.87
C GLN A 151 -7.54 -23.62 7.36
N GLY A 152 -8.14 -22.59 7.96
CA GLY A 152 -7.90 -22.29 9.35
C GLY A 152 -8.99 -21.42 9.97
N ASN A 153 -9.07 -21.48 11.30
CA ASN A 153 -9.93 -20.65 12.11
C ASN A 153 -9.08 -19.62 12.85
N ARG A 154 -9.55 -18.39 12.87
CA ARG A 154 -8.99 -17.32 13.71
C ARG A 154 -10.04 -16.90 14.72
N LEU A 155 -9.73 -17.02 15.97
CA LEU A 155 -10.56 -16.53 17.08
C LEU A 155 -9.87 -15.32 17.70
N SER A 156 -10.55 -14.20 17.81
CA SER A 156 -10.01 -13.03 18.50
C SER A 156 -11.04 -12.38 19.41
N GLY A 157 -10.57 -11.86 20.52
CA GLY A 157 -11.37 -11.09 21.45
C GLY A 157 -10.62 -9.85 21.92
N PHE A 158 -11.34 -8.80 22.30
CA PHE A 158 -10.75 -7.61 22.87
C PHE A 158 -11.63 -7.03 23.98
N LEU A 159 -10.97 -6.36 24.90
CA LEU A 159 -11.57 -5.52 25.92
C LEU A 159 -10.83 -4.19 25.94
N GLN A 160 -11.57 -3.09 25.89
CA GLN A 160 -11.03 -1.73 25.88
C GLN A 160 -11.91 -0.80 26.69
N ASP A 161 -11.30 0.07 27.47
CA ASP A 161 -11.97 1.20 28.10
C ASP A 161 -11.36 2.53 27.66
N SER A 162 -12.21 3.53 27.49
CA SER A 162 -11.81 4.92 27.23
C SER A 162 -12.39 5.77 28.36
N TRP A 163 -11.48 6.29 29.16
CA TRP A 163 -11.81 7.09 30.33
C TRP A 163 -11.52 8.56 30.07
N ARG A 164 -12.56 9.39 30.18
CA ARG A 164 -12.49 10.84 30.01
C ARG A 164 -12.64 11.52 31.37
N PHE A 165 -11.63 12.29 31.77
CA PHE A 165 -11.61 12.99 33.04
C PHE A 165 -10.96 14.37 32.95
N LYS A 166 -11.39 15.28 33.82
CA LYS A 166 -10.84 16.63 33.94
C LYS A 166 -9.78 16.69 35.04
N SER A 167 -8.73 17.45 34.79
CA SER A 167 -7.68 17.76 35.74
C SER A 167 -7.34 19.26 35.67
N LYS A 168 -6.46 19.75 36.56
CA LYS A 168 -5.95 21.14 36.51
C LYS A 168 -5.17 21.41 35.20
N LEU A 169 -4.58 20.39 34.59
CA LEU A 169 -3.82 20.51 33.33
C LEU A 169 -4.72 20.55 32.09
N GLY A 170 -5.98 20.08 32.20
CA GLY A 170 -6.91 20.03 31.08
C GLY A 170 -7.81 18.82 31.10
N LEU A 171 -8.39 18.53 29.93
CA LEU A 171 -9.22 17.36 29.70
C LEU A 171 -8.38 16.22 29.15
N PHE A 172 -8.33 15.11 29.88
CA PHE A 172 -7.66 13.88 29.48
C PHE A 172 -8.65 12.88 28.87
N ASN A 173 -8.16 12.13 27.88
CA ASN A 173 -8.81 10.95 27.34
C ASN A 173 -7.80 9.81 27.35
N LEU A 174 -7.95 8.89 28.30
CA LEU A 174 -7.11 7.70 28.45
C LEU A 174 -7.83 6.49 27.86
N THR A 175 -7.25 5.88 26.84
CA THR A 175 -7.78 4.63 26.26
C THR A 175 -6.77 3.52 26.48
N TYR A 176 -7.22 2.43 27.08
CA TYR A 176 -6.40 1.24 27.31
C TYR A 176 -7.20 -0.02 27.05
N GLY A 177 -6.50 -1.07 26.66
CA GLY A 177 -7.16 -2.33 26.34
C GLY A 177 -6.19 -3.43 25.95
N VAL A 178 -6.74 -4.60 25.79
CA VAL A 178 -6.02 -5.81 25.38
C VAL A 178 -6.81 -6.54 24.31
N ARG A 179 -6.07 -7.08 23.34
CA ARG A 179 -6.61 -8.02 22.34
C ARG A 179 -5.87 -9.34 22.45
N LEU A 180 -6.64 -10.43 22.43
CA LEU A 180 -6.17 -11.80 22.29
C LEU A 180 -6.54 -12.27 20.88
N SER A 181 -5.65 -13.02 20.23
CA SER A 181 -5.95 -13.65 18.95
C SER A 181 -5.28 -15.01 18.87
N HIS A 182 -6.02 -16.01 18.43
CA HIS A 182 -5.55 -17.38 18.21
C HIS A 182 -5.81 -17.80 16.77
N TRP A 183 -4.79 -18.37 16.11
CA TRP A 183 -4.90 -18.97 14.79
C TRP A 183 -4.52 -20.45 14.83
N ASP A 184 -5.46 -21.32 14.47
CA ASP A 184 -5.28 -22.75 14.58
C ASP A 184 -4.30 -23.34 13.54
N TRP A 185 -4.14 -22.67 12.39
CA TRP A 185 -3.22 -23.07 11.33
C TRP A 185 -1.78 -23.25 11.83
N ASN A 186 -1.23 -22.27 12.53
CA ASN A 186 0.13 -22.29 13.09
C ASN A 186 0.13 -22.40 14.62
N LYS A 187 -1.05 -22.61 15.25
CA LYS A 187 -1.25 -22.72 16.69
C LYS A 187 -0.69 -21.52 17.48
N GLU A 188 -0.73 -20.34 16.87
CA GLU A 188 -0.21 -19.13 17.49
C GLU A 188 -1.29 -18.40 18.28
N THR A 189 -0.93 -18.02 19.52
CA THR A 189 -1.74 -17.09 20.33
C THR A 189 -0.95 -15.83 20.58
N THR A 190 -1.56 -14.68 20.31
CA THR A 190 -0.94 -13.36 20.48
C THR A 190 -1.74 -12.53 21.48
N ILE A 191 -1.02 -11.74 22.30
CA ILE A 191 -1.59 -10.81 23.29
C ILE A 191 -1.10 -9.41 22.95
N SER A 192 -2.03 -8.49 22.71
CA SER A 192 -1.76 -7.13 22.22
C SER A 192 -2.30 -6.07 23.19
N PRO A 193 -1.58 -5.75 24.29
CA PRO A 193 -1.92 -4.61 25.13
C PRO A 193 -1.61 -3.31 24.40
N ARG A 194 -2.47 -2.31 24.63
CA ARG A 194 -2.37 -0.96 24.02
C ARG A 194 -2.84 0.09 25.00
N ILE A 195 -2.17 1.24 24.97
CA ILE A 195 -2.56 2.41 25.75
C ILE A 195 -2.36 3.67 24.91
N SER A 196 -3.27 4.61 25.02
CA SER A 196 -3.13 5.94 24.47
C SER A 196 -3.69 6.98 25.43
N ILE A 197 -3.04 8.15 25.48
CA ILE A 197 -3.45 9.30 26.25
C ILE A 197 -3.53 10.51 25.35
N GLY A 198 -4.66 11.21 25.41
CA GLY A 198 -4.89 12.50 24.78
C GLY A 198 -5.08 13.57 25.85
N LEU A 199 -4.57 14.76 25.62
CA LEU A 199 -4.70 15.93 26.47
C LEU A 199 -5.15 17.13 25.66
N LEU A 200 -6.25 17.76 26.06
CA LEU A 200 -6.61 19.12 25.71
C LEU A 200 -6.22 20.03 26.87
N PRO A 201 -5.14 20.84 26.73
CA PRO A 201 -4.64 21.67 27.81
C PRO A 201 -5.67 22.73 28.23
N ALA A 202 -5.84 22.98 29.55
CA ALA A 202 -6.73 24.00 30.06
C ALA A 202 -6.25 25.43 29.75
N ALA A 203 -4.92 25.60 29.60
CA ALA A 203 -4.30 26.89 29.31
C ALA A 203 -4.49 27.37 27.87
N ASN A 204 -4.68 26.41 26.92
CA ASN A 204 -4.83 26.74 25.50
C ASN A 204 -5.53 25.56 24.78
N ASP A 205 -6.79 25.77 24.41
CA ASP A 205 -7.65 24.78 23.75
C ASP A 205 -7.35 24.59 22.25
N HIS A 206 -6.46 25.41 21.68
CA HIS A 206 -5.95 25.24 20.33
C HIS A 206 -5.03 24.01 20.19
N TRP A 207 -4.46 23.52 21.31
CA TRP A 207 -3.59 22.36 21.31
C TRP A 207 -4.33 21.08 21.65
N THR A 208 -3.98 20.00 20.96
CA THR A 208 -4.29 18.63 21.37
C THR A 208 -3.02 17.83 21.34
N LEU A 209 -2.63 17.25 22.48
CA LEU A 209 -1.43 16.42 22.60
C LEU A 209 -1.82 14.95 22.71
N ARG A 210 -1.03 14.06 22.13
CA ARG A 210 -1.29 12.61 22.10
C ARG A 210 -0.02 11.83 22.33
N PHE A 211 -0.14 10.75 23.12
CA PHE A 211 0.88 9.71 23.21
C PHE A 211 0.18 8.35 23.10
N ALA A 212 0.78 7.43 22.34
CA ALA A 212 0.26 6.07 22.21
C ALA A 212 1.40 5.05 22.16
N THR A 213 1.19 3.90 22.82
CA THR A 213 2.10 2.77 22.74
C THR A 213 1.31 1.47 22.78
N GLY A 214 1.92 0.39 22.28
CA GLY A 214 1.29 -0.92 22.30
C GLY A 214 1.97 -1.95 21.43
N PHE A 215 1.51 -3.18 21.60
CA PHE A 215 1.95 -4.34 20.84
C PHE A 215 0.99 -4.59 19.68
N TYR A 216 1.54 -4.77 18.50
CA TYR A 216 0.78 -5.06 17.29
C TYR A 216 1.34 -6.30 16.62
N TYR A 217 0.46 -7.22 16.27
CA TYR A 217 0.80 -8.45 15.58
C TYR A 217 0.09 -8.51 14.24
N GLN A 218 0.83 -8.86 13.20
CA GLN A 218 0.31 -9.11 11.87
C GLN A 218 0.55 -10.57 11.53
N PRO A 219 -0.50 -11.41 11.51
CA PRO A 219 -0.36 -12.78 11.06
C PRO A 219 0.06 -12.80 9.59
N PRO A 220 0.84 -13.80 9.17
CA PRO A 220 1.24 -13.93 7.78
C PRO A 220 0.01 -14.13 6.88
N PHE A 221 0.01 -13.51 5.73
CA PHE A 221 -0.95 -13.80 4.67
C PHE A 221 -0.43 -14.93 3.76
N TYR A 222 -1.26 -15.44 2.89
CA TYR A 222 -1.00 -16.66 2.14
C TYR A 222 0.37 -16.67 1.43
N LYS A 223 0.75 -15.60 0.72
CA LYS A 223 2.04 -15.53 0.01
C LYS A 223 3.25 -15.56 0.94
N GLU A 224 3.12 -15.07 2.17
CA GLU A 224 4.18 -15.10 3.20
C GLU A 224 4.40 -16.50 3.78
N LEU A 225 3.41 -17.38 3.69
CA LEU A 225 3.52 -18.78 4.14
C LEU A 225 4.31 -19.67 3.18
N ARG A 226 4.51 -19.21 1.94
CA ARG A 226 5.16 -19.99 0.89
C ARG A 226 6.66 -20.11 1.18
N ASP A 227 7.14 -21.34 1.29
CA ASP A 227 8.55 -21.71 1.30
C ASP A 227 8.83 -22.55 0.06
N THR A 228 9.94 -22.28 -0.63
CA THR A 228 10.25 -22.90 -1.91
C THR A 228 11.48 -23.77 -1.78
N THR A 229 11.38 -25.03 -2.22
CA THR A 229 12.50 -25.95 -2.32
C THR A 229 12.73 -26.34 -3.76
N LEU A 230 13.99 -26.42 -4.16
CA LEU A 230 14.37 -26.92 -5.48
C LEU A 230 14.47 -28.46 -5.44
N VAL A 231 13.68 -29.13 -6.27
CA VAL A 231 13.71 -30.58 -6.43
C VAL A 231 13.95 -30.89 -7.93
N ASN A 232 15.12 -31.38 -8.26
CA ASN A 232 15.53 -31.66 -9.65
C ASN A 232 15.41 -30.44 -10.58
N GLY A 233 15.79 -29.25 -10.10
CA GLY A 233 15.69 -28.00 -10.86
C GLY A 233 14.29 -27.36 -10.93
N ILE A 234 13.27 -28.02 -10.37
CA ILE A 234 11.90 -27.50 -10.31
C ILE A 234 11.65 -26.90 -8.92
N ALA A 235 11.18 -25.66 -8.86
CA ALA A 235 10.78 -25.02 -7.64
C ALA A 235 9.43 -25.58 -7.17
N LYS A 236 9.44 -26.33 -6.07
CA LYS A 236 8.23 -26.81 -5.39
C LYS A 236 7.91 -25.91 -4.22
N VAL A 237 6.70 -25.39 -4.19
CA VAL A 237 6.19 -24.55 -3.11
C VAL A 237 5.47 -25.42 -2.09
N HIS A 238 5.84 -25.28 -0.84
CA HIS A 238 5.12 -25.80 0.31
C HIS A 238 4.80 -24.70 1.30
N LEU A 239 3.85 -24.95 2.21
CA LEU A 239 3.43 -23.95 3.19
C LEU A 239 4.13 -24.17 4.52
N ASN A 240 4.83 -23.15 4.99
CA ASN A 240 5.51 -23.18 6.27
C ASN A 240 4.52 -22.89 7.42
N ARG A 241 4.17 -23.92 8.20
CA ARG A 241 3.28 -23.80 9.36
C ARG A 241 3.96 -23.22 10.60
N SER A 242 5.27 -23.15 10.64
CA SER A 242 6.02 -22.63 11.79
C SER A 242 6.16 -21.12 11.81
N ILE A 243 5.79 -20.45 10.71
CA ILE A 243 5.90 -18.99 10.61
C ILE A 243 4.96 -18.31 11.61
N LYS A 244 5.49 -17.33 12.33
CA LYS A 244 4.78 -16.58 13.36
C LYS A 244 4.38 -15.20 12.86
N SER A 245 3.42 -14.59 13.56
CA SER A 245 3.05 -13.19 13.32
C SER A 245 4.23 -12.26 13.45
N GLN A 246 4.37 -11.34 12.50
CA GLN A 246 5.30 -10.22 12.61
C GLN A 246 4.82 -9.32 13.75
N ARG A 247 5.74 -8.87 14.62
CA ARG A 247 5.42 -8.05 15.79
C ARG A 247 6.01 -6.66 15.64
N SER A 248 5.22 -5.65 16.01
CA SER A 248 5.65 -4.26 16.11
C SER A 248 5.26 -3.68 17.47
N ILE A 249 6.20 -3.04 18.15
CA ILE A 249 5.94 -2.24 19.36
C ILE A 249 6.02 -0.78 18.92
N HIS A 250 4.94 -0.05 19.11
CA HIS A 250 4.82 1.34 18.67
C HIS A 250 5.02 2.30 19.84
N PHE A 251 5.70 3.41 19.57
CA PHE A 251 5.76 4.61 20.39
C PHE A 251 5.45 5.79 19.47
N VAL A 252 4.37 6.50 19.77
CA VAL A 252 3.88 7.61 18.94
C VAL A 252 3.59 8.79 19.84
N LEU A 253 4.24 9.94 19.54
CA LEU A 253 3.99 11.21 20.18
C LEU A 253 3.48 12.19 19.12
N GLY A 254 2.30 12.74 19.31
CA GLY A 254 1.70 13.65 18.35
C GLY A 254 1.05 14.86 18.99
N GLY A 255 0.86 15.88 18.18
CA GLY A 255 0.13 17.09 18.57
C GLY A 255 -0.57 17.72 17.38
N ASP A 256 -1.72 18.31 17.67
CA ASP A 256 -2.46 19.16 16.74
C ASP A 256 -2.49 20.57 17.28
N TYR A 257 -2.35 21.56 16.40
CA TYR A 257 -2.56 22.96 16.67
C TYR A 257 -3.58 23.54 15.70
N THR A 258 -4.69 24.04 16.22
CA THR A 258 -5.74 24.69 15.43
C THR A 258 -5.61 26.19 15.51
N PHE A 259 -5.71 26.89 14.39
CA PHE A 259 -5.59 28.35 14.31
C PHE A 259 -6.43 28.88 13.16
N ARG A 260 -6.59 30.18 13.13
CA ARG A 260 -7.23 30.89 12.02
C ARG A 260 -6.18 31.65 11.20
N LEU A 261 -6.24 31.53 9.90
CA LEU A 261 -5.45 32.28 8.95
C LEU A 261 -6.37 32.78 7.84
N LEU A 262 -6.34 34.08 7.51
CA LEU A 262 -7.25 34.67 6.54
C LEU A 262 -8.74 34.41 6.89
N ASP A 263 -9.08 34.46 8.17
CA ASP A 263 -10.40 34.17 8.75
C ASP A 263 -10.93 32.75 8.51
N ARG A 264 -10.07 31.83 8.08
CA ARG A 264 -10.39 30.41 7.80
C ARG A 264 -9.74 29.49 8.82
N PRO A 265 -10.36 28.33 9.10
CA PRO A 265 -9.79 27.37 10.03
C PRO A 265 -8.62 26.61 9.40
N PHE A 266 -7.52 26.56 10.12
CA PHE A 266 -6.34 25.76 9.80
C PHE A 266 -6.01 24.81 10.94
N LYS A 267 -5.37 23.70 10.59
CA LYS A 267 -4.84 22.76 11.56
C LYS A 267 -3.44 22.29 11.13
N PHE A 268 -2.51 22.40 12.03
CA PHE A 268 -1.19 21.81 11.92
C PHE A 268 -1.11 20.56 12.79
N THR A 269 -0.64 19.46 12.22
CA THR A 269 -0.42 18.19 12.92
C THR A 269 1.06 17.82 12.80
N ALA A 270 1.66 17.43 13.91
CA ALA A 270 3.01 16.86 13.96
C ALA A 270 2.97 15.53 14.72
N GLU A 271 3.61 14.49 14.18
CA GLU A 271 3.67 13.17 14.81
C GLU A 271 5.06 12.57 14.66
N LEU A 272 5.69 12.28 15.78
CA LEU A 272 6.96 11.56 15.89
C LEU A 272 6.66 10.11 16.26
N TYR A 273 7.23 9.17 15.54
CA TYR A 273 7.02 7.75 15.83
C TYR A 273 8.30 6.93 15.78
N TYR A 274 8.31 5.87 16.60
CA TYR A 274 9.28 4.80 16.57
C TYR A 274 8.55 3.46 16.68
N LYS A 275 8.87 2.52 15.79
CA LYS A 275 8.29 1.17 15.74
C LYS A 275 9.42 0.15 15.79
N ALA A 276 9.53 -0.57 16.89
CA ALA A 276 10.45 -1.70 17.01
C ALA A 276 9.82 -2.94 16.37
N LEU A 277 10.48 -3.53 15.39
CA LEU A 277 9.95 -4.63 14.57
C LEU A 277 10.69 -5.93 14.90
N SER A 278 9.97 -7.01 15.05
CA SER A 278 10.53 -8.35 15.31
C SER A 278 9.72 -9.44 14.61
N ASN A 279 10.31 -10.63 14.47
CA ASN A 279 9.73 -11.75 13.73
C ASN A 279 9.39 -11.38 12.29
N LEU A 280 10.17 -10.52 11.65
CA LEU A 280 9.92 -10.12 10.28
C LEU A 280 10.18 -11.28 9.33
N ASN A 281 9.31 -11.43 8.34
CA ASN A 281 9.52 -12.25 7.16
C ASN A 281 10.05 -11.35 6.04
N PRO A 282 11.37 -11.35 5.76
CA PRO A 282 11.93 -10.52 4.72
C PRO A 282 11.41 -10.92 3.35
N TYR A 283 11.51 -10.00 2.41
CA TYR A 283 11.24 -10.23 1.01
C TYR A 283 12.22 -9.46 0.12
N SER A 284 12.43 -9.95 -1.06
CA SER A 284 13.09 -9.25 -2.17
C SER A 284 12.07 -8.83 -3.22
N VAL A 285 12.44 -7.85 -4.02
CA VAL A 285 11.67 -7.45 -5.20
C VAL A 285 12.52 -7.76 -6.41
N ASP A 286 12.05 -8.70 -7.21
CA ASP A 286 12.66 -9.09 -8.47
C ASP A 286 11.81 -8.50 -9.60
N ASN A 287 12.32 -7.45 -10.24
CA ASN A 287 11.58 -6.60 -11.16
C ASN A 287 10.31 -6.02 -10.49
N ILE A 288 9.15 -6.61 -10.66
CA ILE A 288 7.88 -6.25 -10.00
C ILE A 288 7.36 -7.35 -9.06
N ARG A 289 7.99 -8.52 -9.06
CA ARG A 289 7.57 -9.68 -8.26
C ARG A 289 8.11 -9.57 -6.84
N VAL A 290 7.24 -9.74 -5.86
CA VAL A 290 7.61 -9.83 -4.43
C VAL A 290 7.83 -11.30 -4.09
N VAL A 291 9.06 -11.62 -3.65
CA VAL A 291 9.47 -12.98 -3.25
C VAL A 291 9.77 -12.98 -1.75
N TYR A 292 8.91 -13.63 -0.97
CA TYR A 292 9.09 -13.77 0.48
C TYR A 292 10.05 -14.90 0.81
N TYR A 293 10.83 -14.74 1.88
CA TYR A 293 11.74 -15.79 2.36
C TYR A 293 11.01 -16.91 3.10
N GLY A 294 9.71 -16.71 3.41
CA GLY A 294 8.87 -17.72 4.06
C GLY A 294 9.28 -18.07 5.49
N ARG A 295 10.06 -17.21 6.16
CA ARG A 295 10.63 -17.45 7.50
C ARG A 295 10.75 -16.16 8.31
N ASN A 296 10.54 -16.27 9.63
CA ASN A 296 10.78 -15.16 10.56
C ASN A 296 12.27 -15.06 10.90
N MET A 297 13.05 -14.40 10.08
CA MET A 297 14.50 -14.36 10.22
C MET A 297 15.09 -12.95 10.39
N ALA A 298 14.24 -11.93 10.49
CA ALA A 298 14.70 -10.55 10.61
C ALA A 298 14.02 -9.79 11.77
N SER A 299 14.68 -8.77 12.21
CA SER A 299 14.17 -7.71 13.08
C SER A 299 14.42 -6.36 12.43
N GLY A 300 13.84 -5.29 12.94
CA GLY A 300 14.03 -3.99 12.33
C GLY A 300 13.41 -2.84 13.10
N TYR A 301 13.36 -1.69 12.47
CA TYR A 301 12.64 -0.53 12.99
C TYR A 301 12.09 0.33 11.86
N ALA A 302 11.07 1.12 12.21
CA ALA A 302 10.62 2.26 11.43
C ALA A 302 10.52 3.47 12.36
N ALA A 303 11.17 4.57 12.00
CA ALA A 303 11.14 5.81 12.75
C ALA A 303 10.90 6.98 11.80
N GLY A 304 10.14 7.97 12.23
CA GLY A 304 9.86 9.11 11.36
C GLY A 304 9.14 10.24 12.04
N LEU A 305 9.05 11.34 11.30
CA LEU A 305 8.33 12.55 11.62
C LEU A 305 7.35 12.86 10.49
N ASP A 306 6.06 12.88 10.81
CA ASP A 306 5.01 13.27 9.91
C ASP A 306 4.47 14.65 10.28
N LEU A 307 4.46 15.56 9.31
CA LEU A 307 3.93 16.92 9.43
C LEU A 307 2.78 17.08 8.44
N LYS A 308 1.69 17.66 8.88
CA LYS A 308 0.56 17.96 8.03
C LYS A 308 -0.03 19.32 8.37
N LEU A 309 -0.15 20.17 7.38
CA LEU A 309 -0.90 21.40 7.42
C LEU A 309 -2.12 21.25 6.54
N TYR A 310 -3.31 21.52 7.07
CA TYR A 310 -4.49 21.57 6.24
C TYR A 310 -5.42 22.70 6.66
N GLY A 311 -6.21 23.18 5.69
CA GLY A 311 -7.17 24.24 5.88
C GLY A 311 -8.18 24.27 4.76
N GLU A 312 -9.28 24.93 5.01
CA GLU A 312 -10.37 25.06 4.08
C GLU A 312 -10.26 26.40 3.31
N PHE A 313 -9.83 26.34 2.04
CA PHE A 313 -9.83 27.49 1.14
C PHE A 313 -11.15 27.61 0.38
N VAL A 314 -11.75 26.49 0.03
CA VAL A 314 -13.09 26.39 -0.56
C VAL A 314 -14.00 25.73 0.47
N PRO A 315 -15.16 26.34 0.82
CA PRO A 315 -16.10 25.74 1.75
C PRO A 315 -16.43 24.27 1.40
N GLY A 316 -16.24 23.37 2.37
CA GLY A 316 -16.45 21.92 2.20
C GLY A 316 -15.33 21.18 1.47
N THR A 317 -14.17 21.82 1.20
CA THR A 317 -13.03 21.16 0.56
C THR A 317 -11.72 21.47 1.27
N ASP A 318 -11.10 20.47 1.87
CA ASP A 318 -9.81 20.61 2.54
C ASP A 318 -8.65 20.65 1.53
N SER A 319 -7.80 21.67 1.66
CA SER A 319 -6.48 21.71 1.05
C SER A 319 -5.43 21.32 2.07
N TRP A 320 -4.41 20.58 1.66
CA TRP A 320 -3.41 20.09 2.60
C TRP A 320 -2.01 19.96 2.01
N LEU A 321 -1.01 20.16 2.87
CA LEU A 321 0.39 19.85 2.63
C LEU A 321 0.82 18.81 3.67
N SER A 322 1.41 17.73 3.22
CA SER A 322 1.97 16.66 4.06
C SER A 322 3.45 16.47 3.75
N VAL A 323 4.26 16.39 4.79
CA VAL A 323 5.70 16.10 4.72
C VAL A 323 6.00 14.97 5.68
N SER A 324 6.53 13.87 5.16
CA SER A 324 6.97 12.72 5.95
C SER A 324 8.47 12.54 5.79
N LEU A 325 9.18 12.43 6.90
CA LEU A 325 10.58 12.05 6.96
C LEU A 325 10.66 10.71 7.68
N MET A 326 11.21 9.67 7.03
CA MET A 326 11.14 8.32 7.54
C MET A 326 12.43 7.55 7.29
N GLN A 327 12.79 6.69 8.23
CA GLN A 327 13.82 5.67 8.05
C GLN A 327 13.24 4.30 8.42
N THR A 328 13.33 3.33 7.51
CA THR A 328 12.91 1.95 7.74
C THR A 328 14.04 1.02 7.36
N LYS A 329 14.52 0.25 8.34
CA LYS A 329 15.60 -0.74 8.18
C LYS A 329 15.21 -2.06 8.79
N GLU A 330 15.76 -3.12 8.23
CA GLU A 330 15.67 -4.48 8.77
C GLU A 330 17.07 -5.08 8.90
N LYS A 331 17.25 -5.95 9.89
CA LYS A 331 18.50 -6.66 10.17
C LYS A 331 18.33 -8.11 9.77
N ILE A 332 19.03 -8.51 8.70
CA ILE A 332 19.03 -9.88 8.15
C ILE A 332 20.43 -10.45 8.34
N ALA A 333 20.55 -11.62 8.95
CA ALA A 333 21.85 -12.26 9.21
C ALA A 333 22.91 -11.31 9.84
N GLY A 334 22.48 -10.41 10.71
CA GLY A 334 23.38 -9.46 11.37
C GLY A 334 23.60 -8.13 10.63
N VAL A 335 23.23 -8.02 9.36
CA VAL A 335 23.45 -6.83 8.52
C VAL A 335 22.20 -5.94 8.47
N TRP A 336 22.38 -4.64 8.66
CA TRP A 336 21.30 -3.64 8.54
C TRP A 336 21.08 -3.23 7.09
N LEU A 337 19.88 -3.48 6.56
CA LEU A 337 19.50 -3.20 5.19
C LEU A 337 18.25 -2.31 5.14
N PRO A 338 18.12 -1.42 4.14
CA PRO A 338 16.86 -0.73 3.92
C PRO A 338 15.78 -1.75 3.50
N ARG A 339 14.55 -1.56 3.97
CA ARG A 339 13.43 -2.36 3.44
C ARG A 339 13.14 -1.97 1.98
N PRO A 340 12.63 -2.88 1.14
CA PRO A 340 12.35 -2.57 -0.27
C PRO A 340 11.41 -1.37 -0.48
N THR A 341 10.55 -1.09 0.51
CA THR A 341 9.62 0.06 0.51
C THR A 341 10.16 1.28 1.25
N SER A 342 11.45 1.30 1.60
CA SER A 342 12.05 2.42 2.36
C SER A 342 12.14 3.68 1.51
N GLN A 343 11.34 4.69 1.85
CA GLN A 343 11.45 6.06 1.34
C GLN A 343 11.89 6.99 2.49
N ARG A 344 12.91 7.81 2.29
CA ARG A 344 13.45 8.69 3.34
C ARG A 344 12.59 9.94 3.53
N TYR A 345 11.91 10.37 2.48
CA TYR A 345 11.00 11.51 2.50
C TYR A 345 9.84 11.31 1.51
N ASN A 346 8.72 11.91 1.86
CA ASN A 346 7.55 12.03 1.00
C ASN A 346 6.90 13.38 1.25
N VAL A 347 6.66 14.15 0.19
CA VAL A 347 5.98 15.43 0.22
C VAL A 347 4.79 15.36 -0.71
N SER A 348 3.61 15.68 -0.20
CA SER A 348 2.37 15.71 -0.97
C SER A 348 1.60 16.99 -0.69
N LEU A 349 1.17 17.66 -1.74
CA LEU A 349 0.30 18.82 -1.68
C LEU A 349 -0.99 18.53 -2.46
N TYR A 350 -2.10 18.82 -1.85
CA TYR A 350 -3.39 18.97 -2.51
C TYR A 350 -3.92 20.36 -2.18
N PHE A 351 -4.07 21.18 -3.21
CA PHE A 351 -4.59 22.52 -3.08
C PHE A 351 -5.76 22.71 -4.04
N THR A 352 -6.86 23.23 -3.54
CA THR A 352 -7.99 23.60 -4.38
C THR A 352 -8.54 24.95 -3.92
N ASP A 353 -8.77 25.83 -4.87
CA ASP A 353 -9.36 27.14 -4.61
C ASP A 353 -10.15 27.64 -5.83
N PHE A 354 -11.05 28.57 -5.59
CA PHE A 354 -11.69 29.33 -6.65
C PHE A 354 -10.74 30.38 -7.23
N PHE A 355 -10.90 30.69 -8.52
CA PHE A 355 -10.20 31.82 -9.09
C PHE A 355 -10.68 33.12 -8.42
N PRO A 356 -9.79 34.10 -8.20
CA PRO A 356 -10.16 35.39 -7.63
C PRO A 356 -11.33 36.03 -8.38
N GLY A 357 -12.35 36.43 -7.63
CA GLY A 357 -13.56 37.06 -8.17
C GLY A 357 -14.57 36.12 -8.84
N SER A 358 -14.36 34.82 -8.78
CA SER A 358 -15.30 33.84 -9.36
C SER A 358 -15.61 32.72 -8.40
N THR A 359 -16.89 32.38 -8.22
CA THR A 359 -17.34 31.17 -7.54
C THR A 359 -17.62 30.01 -8.49
N ARG A 360 -17.44 30.22 -9.79
CA ARG A 360 -17.70 29.21 -10.83
C ARG A 360 -16.43 28.50 -11.32
N TRP A 361 -15.30 29.19 -11.37
CA TRP A 361 -14.01 28.63 -11.78
C TRP A 361 -13.24 28.15 -10.56
N ARG A 362 -12.86 26.88 -10.55
CA ARG A 362 -12.08 26.25 -9.49
C ARG A 362 -10.82 25.60 -10.09
N SER A 363 -9.67 25.85 -9.49
CA SER A 363 -8.41 25.18 -9.78
C SER A 363 -8.11 24.13 -8.72
N THR A 364 -7.43 23.09 -9.13
CA THR A 364 -6.89 22.04 -8.26
C THR A 364 -5.47 21.75 -8.64
N LEU A 365 -4.53 21.85 -7.70
CA LEU A 365 -3.12 21.53 -7.86
C LEU A 365 -2.79 20.34 -6.96
N LYS A 366 -2.15 19.31 -7.53
CA LYS A 366 -1.58 18.20 -6.77
C LYS A 366 -0.09 18.11 -7.05
N LEU A 367 0.69 18.06 -6.00
CA LEU A 367 2.13 17.81 -6.08
C LEU A 367 2.45 16.53 -5.32
N ALA A 368 3.32 15.70 -5.88
CA ALA A 368 3.88 14.55 -5.19
C ALA A 368 5.39 14.49 -5.47
N PHE A 369 6.16 14.42 -4.40
CA PHE A 369 7.61 14.31 -4.43
C PHE A 369 8.05 13.32 -3.37
N ALA A 370 8.67 12.20 -3.77
CA ALA A 370 9.07 11.15 -2.86
C ALA A 370 10.46 10.60 -3.21
N ASP A 371 11.16 10.10 -2.20
CA ASP A 371 12.46 9.44 -2.39
C ASP A 371 12.30 8.18 -3.24
N GLY A 372 13.33 7.85 -4.01
CA GLY A 372 13.38 6.62 -4.79
C GLY A 372 13.43 5.38 -3.90
N LEU A 373 12.84 4.28 -4.36
CA LEU A 373 12.88 3.00 -3.67
C LEU A 373 14.25 2.34 -3.81
N PRO A 374 14.69 1.54 -2.81
CA PRO A 374 15.85 0.67 -2.96
C PRO A 374 15.62 -0.38 -4.05
N PHE A 375 16.65 -0.66 -4.83
CA PHE A 375 16.64 -1.71 -5.83
C PHE A 375 18.04 -2.30 -6.02
N GLY A 376 18.14 -3.39 -6.74
CA GLY A 376 19.42 -4.02 -7.08
C GLY A 376 19.25 -5.07 -8.16
N PRO A 377 20.34 -5.70 -8.62
CA PRO A 377 20.29 -6.77 -9.58
C PRO A 377 19.42 -7.93 -9.06
N PRO A 378 18.65 -8.57 -9.91
CA PRO A 378 17.85 -9.72 -9.53
C PRO A 378 18.74 -10.92 -9.16
N HIS A 379 18.18 -11.89 -8.43
CA HIS A 379 18.88 -13.08 -7.95
C HIS A 379 20.15 -12.80 -7.12
N THR A 380 20.27 -11.59 -6.59
CA THR A 380 21.37 -11.22 -5.67
C THR A 380 20.84 -11.15 -4.23
N ASP A 381 21.75 -11.33 -3.28
CA ASP A 381 21.41 -11.16 -1.87
C ASP A 381 20.92 -9.74 -1.60
N ARG A 382 20.00 -9.60 -0.65
CA ARG A 382 19.47 -8.30 -0.22
C ARG A 382 20.56 -7.30 0.18
N SER A 383 21.72 -7.76 0.64
CA SER A 383 22.88 -6.93 0.95
C SER A 383 23.51 -6.22 -0.25
N GLN A 384 23.27 -6.74 -1.45
CA GLN A 384 23.75 -6.17 -2.72
C GLN A 384 22.70 -5.25 -3.37
N GLN A 385 21.46 -5.24 -2.89
CA GLN A 385 20.38 -4.38 -3.40
C GLN A 385 20.42 -3.00 -2.72
N THR A 386 21.50 -2.25 -2.96
CA THR A 386 21.77 -0.98 -2.27
C THR A 386 21.56 0.27 -3.13
N PHE A 387 21.23 0.11 -4.41
CA PHE A 387 20.91 1.24 -5.29
C PHE A 387 19.58 1.88 -4.90
N ARG A 388 19.43 3.16 -5.25
CA ARG A 388 18.14 3.86 -5.14
C ARG A 388 17.69 4.37 -6.49
N ALA A 389 16.43 4.17 -6.81
CA ALA A 389 15.79 4.78 -7.96
C ALA A 389 15.79 6.32 -7.83
N PRO A 390 15.74 7.05 -8.93
CA PRO A 390 15.49 8.49 -8.90
C PRO A 390 14.21 8.83 -8.14
N ALA A 391 14.18 10.03 -7.55
CA ALA A 391 13.03 10.51 -6.82
C ALA A 391 11.79 10.59 -7.74
N TYR A 392 10.66 10.13 -7.23
CA TYR A 392 9.36 10.29 -7.87
C TYR A 392 8.91 11.75 -7.78
N LYS A 393 8.46 12.30 -8.90
CA LYS A 393 8.01 13.69 -9.01
C LYS A 393 6.78 13.76 -9.91
N ARG A 394 5.71 14.38 -9.42
CA ARG A 394 4.48 14.53 -10.21
C ARG A 394 3.78 15.83 -9.89
N VAL A 395 3.31 16.50 -10.92
CA VAL A 395 2.47 17.69 -10.84
C VAL A 395 1.21 17.41 -11.65
N ASP A 396 0.04 17.49 -11.00
CA ASP A 396 -1.24 17.42 -11.68
C ASP A 396 -1.98 18.76 -11.50
N LEU A 397 -2.60 19.24 -12.56
CA LEU A 397 -3.37 20.47 -12.56
C LEU A 397 -4.76 20.20 -13.12
N GLY A 398 -5.78 20.57 -12.36
CA GLY A 398 -7.17 20.52 -12.77
C GLY A 398 -7.80 21.91 -12.81
N VAL A 399 -8.64 22.14 -13.79
CA VAL A 399 -9.49 23.33 -13.86
C VAL A 399 -10.93 22.87 -14.07
N SER A 400 -11.84 23.38 -13.28
CA SER A 400 -13.27 23.03 -13.34
C SER A 400 -14.14 24.28 -13.40
N TYR A 401 -15.17 24.22 -14.23
CA TYR A 401 -16.17 25.25 -14.34
C TYR A 401 -17.52 24.73 -13.87
N ARG A 402 -18.19 25.45 -12.97
CA ARG A 402 -19.51 25.13 -12.47
C ARG A 402 -20.55 25.67 -13.45
N LEU A 403 -21.18 24.77 -14.20
CA LEU A 403 -22.25 25.08 -15.16
C LEU A 403 -23.54 25.45 -14.46
N ILE A 404 -23.89 24.69 -13.41
CA ILE A 404 -25.11 24.84 -12.64
C ILE A 404 -24.73 24.95 -11.16
N ASN A 405 -25.31 25.93 -10.48
CA ASN A 405 -25.25 26.12 -9.05
C ASN A 405 -26.67 26.02 -8.46
N ASN A 406 -26.81 25.45 -7.28
CA ASN A 406 -28.05 25.35 -6.53
C ASN A 406 -28.76 26.72 -6.32
N GLU A 407 -28.01 27.82 -6.37
CA GLU A 407 -28.49 29.21 -6.25
C GLU A 407 -28.96 29.78 -7.61
N ASP A 408 -28.73 29.08 -8.73
CA ASP A 408 -29.16 29.55 -10.05
C ASP A 408 -30.67 29.31 -10.24
N HIS A 409 -31.48 30.31 -9.97
CA HIS A 409 -32.94 30.28 -10.03
C HIS A 409 -33.54 29.94 -11.41
N HIS A 410 -32.74 29.70 -12.43
CA HIS A 410 -33.18 29.45 -13.81
C HIS A 410 -33.72 28.04 -14.06
N LEU A 411 -33.46 27.07 -13.16
CA LEU A 411 -33.86 25.68 -13.31
C LEU A 411 -35.13 25.32 -12.52
N THR A 412 -36.17 26.14 -12.63
CA THR A 412 -37.43 25.98 -11.86
C THR A 412 -38.39 24.92 -12.42
N ARG A 413 -38.13 24.33 -13.57
CA ARG A 413 -39.07 23.39 -14.28
C ARG A 413 -38.37 22.09 -14.71
N GLY A 414 -39.11 20.97 -14.59
CA GLY A 414 -38.70 19.65 -15.10
C GLY A 414 -37.55 18.98 -14.31
N LEU A 415 -36.83 18.08 -14.99
CA LEU A 415 -35.69 17.35 -14.44
C LEU A 415 -34.55 18.26 -13.92
N GLY A 416 -34.46 19.49 -14.44
CA GLY A 416 -33.45 20.45 -13.99
C GLY A 416 -33.58 20.83 -12.51
N ARG A 417 -34.79 20.72 -11.90
CA ARG A 417 -35.00 21.00 -10.47
C ARG A 417 -34.31 19.99 -9.55
N MET A 418 -33.98 18.79 -10.08
CA MET A 418 -33.29 17.76 -9.30
C MET A 418 -31.77 17.96 -9.29
N ILE A 419 -31.22 18.81 -10.18
CA ILE A 419 -29.79 19.03 -10.30
C ILE A 419 -29.39 20.16 -9.34
N LYS A 420 -28.56 19.83 -8.35
CA LYS A 420 -28.00 20.82 -7.41
C LYS A 420 -26.78 21.51 -7.97
N ASN A 421 -25.87 20.72 -8.54
CA ASN A 421 -24.67 21.24 -9.16
C ASN A 421 -24.32 20.46 -10.42
N ALA A 422 -23.74 21.13 -11.41
CA ALA A 422 -23.11 20.48 -12.56
C ALA A 422 -21.73 21.12 -12.82
N TRP A 423 -20.72 20.29 -12.99
CA TRP A 423 -19.35 20.71 -13.20
C TRP A 423 -18.77 20.10 -14.47
N LEU A 424 -18.07 20.92 -15.22
CA LEU A 424 -17.20 20.49 -16.31
C LEU A 424 -15.75 20.74 -15.88
N GLY A 425 -14.89 19.74 -16.04
CA GLY A 425 -13.50 19.82 -15.61
C GLY A 425 -12.54 19.23 -16.64
N VAL A 426 -11.33 19.76 -16.66
CA VAL A 426 -10.18 19.22 -17.38
C VAL A 426 -9.06 19.03 -16.38
N ASP A 427 -8.54 17.80 -16.30
CA ASP A 427 -7.45 17.44 -15.43
C ASP A 427 -6.24 17.00 -16.28
N ALA A 428 -5.09 17.66 -16.11
CA ALA A 428 -3.82 17.29 -16.70
C ALA A 428 -2.98 16.55 -15.65
N PHE A 429 -2.84 15.24 -15.80
CA PHE A 429 -2.00 14.40 -14.96
C PHE A 429 -0.57 14.41 -15.47
N ASN A 430 0.39 14.44 -14.55
CA ASN A 430 1.82 14.55 -14.87
C ASN A 430 2.08 15.69 -15.87
N LEU A 431 1.62 16.88 -15.52
CA LEU A 431 1.66 18.09 -16.39
C LEU A 431 3.03 18.34 -16.98
N LEU A 432 4.09 18.13 -16.21
CA LEU A 432 5.47 18.35 -16.61
C LEU A 432 6.05 17.22 -17.48
N GLY A 433 5.31 16.13 -17.68
CA GLY A 433 5.76 14.97 -18.48
C GLY A 433 6.98 14.25 -17.91
N ILE A 434 7.15 14.26 -16.58
CA ILE A 434 8.30 13.65 -15.91
C ILE A 434 8.23 12.13 -16.07
N GLN A 435 9.32 11.52 -16.51
CA GLN A 435 9.46 10.09 -16.63
C GLN A 435 9.82 9.49 -15.28
N ASN A 436 8.82 9.11 -14.51
CA ASN A 436 8.98 8.42 -13.23
C ASN A 436 9.22 6.94 -13.45
N ILE A 437 10.19 6.37 -12.74
CA ILE A 437 10.57 4.97 -12.88
C ILE A 437 9.69 4.12 -11.94
N ASN A 438 9.07 3.08 -12.49
CA ASN A 438 8.32 2.08 -11.75
C ASN A 438 9.23 0.94 -11.27
N SER A 439 10.03 0.40 -12.19
CA SER A 439 10.93 -0.73 -11.95
C SER A 439 12.09 -0.68 -12.95
N TYR A 440 13.04 -1.59 -12.80
CA TYR A 440 14.12 -1.77 -13.76
C TYR A 440 14.05 -3.16 -14.36
N PHE A 441 14.14 -3.23 -15.67
CA PHE A 441 14.47 -4.45 -16.40
C PHE A 441 15.98 -4.63 -16.43
N TRP A 442 16.46 -5.79 -16.06
CA TRP A 442 17.89 -6.11 -16.12
C TRP A 442 18.17 -6.93 -17.36
N VAL A 443 19.10 -6.46 -18.17
CA VAL A 443 19.56 -7.13 -19.38
C VAL A 443 21.07 -7.31 -19.34
N THR A 444 21.54 -8.38 -19.94
CA THR A 444 22.96 -8.73 -19.99
C THR A 444 23.41 -8.75 -21.47
N ASP A 445 24.53 -8.13 -21.78
CA ASP A 445 25.10 -8.18 -23.10
C ASP A 445 25.99 -9.43 -23.30
N ILE A 446 26.51 -9.60 -24.51
CA ILE A 446 27.40 -10.73 -24.87
C ILE A 446 28.68 -10.77 -24.04
N THR A 447 29.08 -9.67 -23.43
CA THR A 447 30.25 -9.56 -22.54
C THR A 447 29.92 -9.86 -21.09
N ASN A 448 28.68 -10.28 -20.79
CA ASN A 448 28.16 -10.52 -19.46
C ASN A 448 28.04 -9.26 -18.59
N THR A 449 27.97 -8.07 -19.20
CA THR A 449 27.74 -6.81 -18.49
C THR A 449 26.25 -6.59 -18.30
N GLN A 450 25.83 -6.32 -17.06
CA GLN A 450 24.42 -6.10 -16.71
C GLN A 450 24.04 -4.62 -16.84
N TYR A 451 22.89 -4.37 -17.44
CA TYR A 451 22.30 -3.04 -17.60
C TYR A 451 20.91 -2.98 -16.95
N ALA A 452 20.70 -1.95 -16.16
CA ALA A 452 19.38 -1.63 -15.59
C ALA A 452 18.60 -0.74 -16.55
N VAL A 453 17.62 -1.28 -17.25
CA VAL A 453 16.77 -0.55 -18.18
C VAL A 453 15.53 -0.05 -17.43
N PRO A 454 15.27 1.28 -17.36
CA PRO A 454 14.15 1.81 -16.62
C PRO A 454 12.82 1.50 -17.31
N ASN A 455 11.86 1.00 -16.54
CA ASN A 455 10.46 0.90 -16.92
C ASN A 455 9.71 2.11 -16.34
N PHE A 456 9.15 2.95 -17.19
CA PHE A 456 8.54 4.21 -16.78
C PHE A 456 7.05 4.05 -16.50
N LEU A 457 6.57 4.77 -15.49
CA LEU A 457 5.14 4.98 -15.26
C LEU A 457 4.53 5.80 -16.39
N THR A 458 3.20 5.82 -16.45
CA THR A 458 2.42 6.55 -17.44
C THR A 458 2.84 8.02 -17.55
N GLY A 459 3.07 8.49 -18.75
CA GLY A 459 3.42 9.87 -19.07
C GLY A 459 2.28 10.85 -18.81
N ARG A 460 2.30 11.99 -19.50
CA ARG A 460 1.24 13.01 -19.40
C ARG A 460 -0.08 12.47 -19.95
N GLN A 461 -1.17 12.70 -19.18
CA GLN A 461 -2.55 12.38 -19.58
C GLN A 461 -3.46 13.58 -19.37
N ILE A 462 -4.40 13.77 -20.27
CA ILE A 462 -5.45 14.77 -20.16
C ILE A 462 -6.78 14.03 -20.02
N ASN A 463 -7.53 14.38 -18.98
CA ASN A 463 -8.82 13.79 -18.68
C ASN A 463 -9.91 14.88 -18.67
N PHE A 464 -11.05 14.60 -19.29
CA PHE A 464 -12.25 15.43 -19.25
C PHE A 464 -13.22 14.82 -18.27
N ARG A 465 -13.77 15.65 -17.38
CA ARG A 465 -14.71 15.23 -16.36
C ARG A 465 -15.99 16.05 -16.42
N PHE A 466 -17.10 15.36 -16.40
CA PHE A 466 -18.41 15.94 -16.20
C PHE A 466 -19.06 15.28 -14.98
N SER A 467 -19.55 16.08 -14.02
CA SER A 467 -20.21 15.59 -12.82
C SER A 467 -21.49 16.36 -12.56
N ILE A 468 -22.51 15.64 -12.11
CA ILE A 468 -23.82 16.19 -11.74
C ILE A 468 -24.15 15.68 -10.35
N ASP A 469 -24.53 16.61 -9.47
CA ASP A 469 -25.04 16.33 -8.12
C ASP A 469 -26.58 16.56 -8.15
N PHE A 470 -27.32 15.60 -7.64
CA PHE A 470 -28.79 15.61 -7.57
C PHE A 470 -29.30 15.91 -6.17
#